data_38c55aa5e2331024ddc94d0f40db7568
#
_entry.id   38c55aa5e2331024ddc94d0f40db7568
#
_cell.length_a   1.000
_cell.length_b   1.000
_cell.length_c   1.000
_cell.angle_alpha   90.00
_cell.angle_beta   90.00
_cell.angle_gamma   90.00
#
_symmetry.space_group_name_H-M   'P 1'
#
loop_
_entity.id
_entity.type
_entity.pdbx_description
1 polymer ?
#
loop_
_entity_poly.entity_id
_entity_poly.type
_entity_poly.pdbx_seq_one_letter_code
_entity_poly.pdbx_strand_id
1 'polypeptide(L)'
;MTGKGRVVYVCTECGAQASKWSGQCGDCAAWNTLQETIAPPIVPKGGIKPAGYAGPAAAAEVRVLAEVNATAEIRQSCGNAELDRVLGGGLVNGSVTLIGGDPGIGKSTLLLQVLTDLAARDRTLYVSGEESPQQISLRAQRLQLPRDRVRLLPEICVERILAIAESERPQAMVIDSIQTVFTERLQSAPGSVAQVRESAAQLVRFAKASDTALFLVGHVTKEGAIAGPRVLEHMVDTVLYFEGDPGGRLRVLRAVKNRYGPVNELGVFAMTERGLKEVNNPSAIFLSRHETPVAGSVIMVTREGTRPLLVEIQALVDECHGGNPRRVTLGLEQNRLAMLLAVLHRHGGVAMYDQDVYVNAVGGVRINETAADLAVLLAALSSFRDRPLPIDLVVFGEVGLAGEIRPVPNGEERLREAAKHGFKQAIVPRANLPRRGDRLEGLTMRGVNRLAEVLGNF
;
A
#
# COMPACT_ATOMS: atom_id res chain seq x y z
N MET A 1 -15.00 6.77 -55.67
CA MET A 1 -15.90 7.49 -54.74
C MET A 1 -15.30 7.37 -53.36
N THR A 2 -14.61 8.42 -52.92
CA THR A 2 -13.92 8.50 -51.63
C THR A 2 -14.98 8.69 -50.53
N GLY A 3 -15.20 7.65 -49.70
CA GLY A 3 -16.12 7.74 -48.57
C GLY A 3 -15.63 8.77 -47.55
N LYS A 4 -16.43 9.82 -47.31
CA LYS A 4 -16.21 10.78 -46.22
C LYS A 4 -16.21 10.00 -44.88
N GLY A 5 -15.09 10.00 -44.17
CA GLY A 5 -14.98 9.43 -42.84
C GLY A 5 -16.05 10.02 -41.91
N ARG A 6 -16.73 9.17 -41.16
CA ARG A 6 -17.75 9.59 -40.18
C ARG A 6 -17.05 10.28 -39.01
N VAL A 7 -17.39 11.54 -38.77
CA VAL A 7 -16.88 12.32 -37.64
C VAL A 7 -17.55 11.85 -36.35
N VAL A 8 -16.78 11.64 -35.29
CA VAL A 8 -17.23 11.33 -33.93
C VAL A 8 -16.43 12.22 -32.94
N TYR A 9 -16.99 12.44 -31.77
CA TYR A 9 -16.38 13.21 -30.70
C TYR A 9 -15.93 12.26 -29.60
N VAL A 10 -14.66 12.32 -29.23
CA VAL A 10 -14.07 11.45 -28.19
C VAL A 10 -13.68 12.29 -26.99
N CYS A 11 -14.09 11.88 -25.79
CA CYS A 11 -13.71 12.51 -24.55
C CYS A 11 -12.23 12.23 -24.24
N THR A 12 -11.43 13.28 -24.00
CA THR A 12 -10.01 13.17 -23.66
C THR A 12 -9.77 12.57 -22.27
N GLU A 13 -10.75 12.68 -21.38
CA GLU A 13 -10.67 12.20 -20.01
C GLU A 13 -11.04 10.71 -19.86
N CYS A 14 -12.16 10.28 -20.46
CA CYS A 14 -12.67 8.93 -20.27
C CYS A 14 -12.71 8.07 -21.54
N GLY A 15 -12.45 8.66 -22.73
CA GLY A 15 -12.49 7.95 -24.00
C GLY A 15 -13.91 7.68 -24.54
N ALA A 16 -14.95 8.17 -23.88
CA ALA A 16 -16.33 8.01 -24.34
C ALA A 16 -16.54 8.65 -25.71
N GLN A 17 -17.30 7.98 -26.58
CA GLN A 17 -17.61 8.47 -27.92
C GLN A 17 -19.02 9.03 -27.99
N ALA A 18 -19.15 10.25 -28.56
CA ALA A 18 -20.43 10.88 -28.84
C ALA A 18 -20.56 11.16 -30.34
N SER A 19 -21.78 11.04 -30.86
CA SER A 19 -22.09 11.33 -32.26
C SER A 19 -22.17 12.83 -32.58
N LYS A 20 -22.23 13.67 -31.54
CA LYS A 20 -22.29 15.12 -31.60
C LYS A 20 -21.45 15.71 -30.49
N TRP A 21 -20.90 16.89 -30.73
CA TRP A 21 -20.21 17.65 -29.69
C TRP A 21 -21.20 18.13 -28.62
N SER A 22 -20.84 18.02 -27.36
CA SER A 22 -21.54 18.62 -26.23
C SER A 22 -20.53 19.25 -25.30
N GLY A 23 -20.92 20.29 -24.56
CA GLY A 23 -20.03 20.97 -23.61
C GLY A 23 -19.62 20.10 -22.44
N GLN A 24 -20.37 19.02 -22.16
CA GLN A 24 -20.11 18.08 -21.07
C GLN A 24 -20.14 16.63 -21.59
N CYS A 25 -19.21 15.82 -21.18
CA CYS A 25 -19.18 14.39 -21.48
C CYS A 25 -20.33 13.67 -20.75
N GLY A 26 -21.11 12.85 -21.48
CA GLY A 26 -22.25 12.13 -20.90
C GLY A 26 -21.85 11.02 -19.93
N ASP A 27 -20.61 10.49 -20.03
CA ASP A 27 -20.16 9.37 -19.20
C ASP A 27 -19.38 9.79 -17.97
N CYS A 28 -18.43 10.76 -18.09
CA CYS A 28 -17.60 11.19 -16.97
C CYS A 28 -17.95 12.58 -16.44
N ALA A 29 -18.92 13.27 -17.05
CA ALA A 29 -19.36 14.62 -16.69
C ALA A 29 -18.28 15.72 -16.77
N ALA A 30 -17.13 15.45 -17.36
CA ALA A 30 -16.06 16.43 -17.58
C ALA A 30 -16.48 17.46 -18.64
N TRP A 31 -16.12 18.73 -18.42
CA TRP A 31 -16.48 19.83 -19.31
C TRP A 31 -15.40 20.09 -20.37
N ASN A 32 -15.83 20.39 -21.61
CA ASN A 32 -14.98 20.75 -22.74
C ASN A 32 -13.91 19.70 -23.11
N THR A 33 -14.19 18.44 -22.86
CA THR A 33 -13.26 17.31 -23.08
C THR A 33 -13.53 16.52 -24.37
N LEU A 34 -14.60 16.86 -25.13
CA LEU A 34 -14.95 16.19 -26.37
C LEU A 34 -14.19 16.80 -27.55
N GLN A 35 -13.30 16.01 -28.15
CA GLN A 35 -12.53 16.38 -29.35
C GLN A 35 -13.03 15.66 -30.57
N GLU A 36 -13.10 16.39 -31.69
CA GLU A 36 -13.49 15.85 -32.99
C GLU A 36 -12.42 14.90 -33.53
N THR A 37 -12.84 13.71 -33.94
CA THR A 37 -11.95 12.74 -34.58
C THR A 37 -12.69 11.99 -35.70
N ILE A 38 -11.95 11.42 -36.65
CA ILE A 38 -12.53 10.61 -37.70
C ILE A 38 -12.77 9.20 -37.13
N ALA A 39 -14.01 8.71 -37.22
CA ALA A 39 -14.32 7.35 -36.80
C ALA A 39 -13.44 6.33 -37.54
N PRO A 40 -12.81 5.38 -36.87
CA PRO A 40 -12.08 4.32 -37.53
C PRO A 40 -13.01 3.56 -38.50
N PRO A 41 -12.47 3.02 -39.60
CA PRO A 41 -13.27 2.23 -40.52
C PRO A 41 -13.92 1.07 -39.77
N ILE A 42 -15.20 0.82 -40.06
CA ILE A 42 -15.98 -0.28 -39.45
C ILE A 42 -15.28 -1.58 -39.85
N VAL A 43 -14.55 -2.18 -38.94
CA VAL A 43 -13.98 -3.52 -39.10
C VAL A 43 -15.17 -4.50 -39.17
N PRO A 44 -15.25 -5.39 -40.19
CA PRO A 44 -16.35 -6.36 -40.31
C PRO A 44 -16.47 -7.20 -39.04
N LYS A 45 -17.70 -7.47 -38.60
CA LYS A 45 -18.08 -8.24 -37.41
C LYS A 45 -17.52 -9.69 -37.49
N GLY A 46 -16.25 -9.86 -37.09
CA GLY A 46 -15.58 -11.08 -36.69
C GLY A 46 -14.94 -10.88 -35.34
N GLY A 47 -15.35 -9.86 -34.60
CA GLY A 47 -14.75 -9.46 -33.35
C GLY A 47 -15.02 -10.51 -32.25
N ILE A 48 -13.93 -10.93 -31.61
CA ILE A 48 -13.92 -11.63 -30.32
C ILE A 48 -14.94 -10.94 -29.41
N LYS A 49 -15.98 -11.66 -28.99
CA LYS A 49 -16.95 -11.16 -28.01
C LYS A 49 -16.15 -10.69 -26.80
N PRO A 50 -16.44 -9.51 -26.23
CA PRO A 50 -15.72 -9.05 -25.05
C PRO A 50 -15.96 -10.07 -23.92
N ALA A 51 -14.96 -10.89 -23.65
CA ALA A 51 -14.94 -11.76 -22.48
C ALA A 51 -14.82 -10.88 -21.24
N GLY A 52 -15.61 -11.16 -20.21
CA GLY A 52 -15.46 -10.50 -18.91
C GLY A 52 -14.09 -10.82 -18.29
N TYR A 53 -13.73 -10.09 -17.24
CA TYR A 53 -12.47 -10.33 -16.49
C TYR A 53 -12.48 -11.61 -15.63
N ALA A 54 -13.58 -12.38 -15.67
CA ALA A 54 -13.81 -13.52 -14.78
C ALA A 54 -13.34 -14.89 -15.36
N GLY A 55 -12.54 -14.88 -16.43
CA GLY A 55 -11.99 -16.11 -17.00
C GLY A 55 -12.30 -16.29 -18.50
N PRO A 56 -11.85 -17.40 -19.11
CA PRO A 56 -12.08 -17.67 -20.52
C PRO A 56 -13.58 -17.75 -20.82
N ALA A 57 -13.99 -17.19 -21.96
CA ALA A 57 -15.37 -17.20 -22.45
C ALA A 57 -15.82 -18.61 -22.93
N ALA A 58 -15.40 -19.67 -22.27
CA ALA A 58 -16.03 -20.98 -22.39
C ALA A 58 -17.46 -20.83 -21.86
N ALA A 59 -18.43 -21.21 -22.69
CA ALA A 59 -19.86 -21.04 -22.56
C ALA A 59 -20.35 -20.62 -21.16
N ALA A 60 -20.85 -19.36 -21.04
CA ALA A 60 -21.40 -18.88 -19.79
C ALA A 60 -22.52 -19.80 -19.34
N GLU A 61 -22.24 -20.71 -18.43
CA GLU A 61 -23.15 -21.71 -17.91
C GLU A 61 -23.54 -21.26 -16.49
N VAL A 62 -24.84 -21.22 -16.24
CA VAL A 62 -25.35 -20.95 -14.88
C VAL A 62 -25.10 -22.19 -14.04
N ARG A 63 -24.28 -22.06 -12.98
CA ARG A 63 -24.00 -23.15 -12.05
C ARG A 63 -24.49 -22.80 -10.66
N VAL A 64 -24.91 -23.80 -9.90
CA VAL A 64 -25.22 -23.65 -8.49
C VAL A 64 -23.89 -23.48 -7.72
N LEU A 65 -23.79 -22.50 -6.82
CA LEU A 65 -22.56 -22.20 -6.08
C LEU A 65 -21.98 -23.42 -5.35
N ALA A 66 -22.84 -24.30 -4.84
CA ALA A 66 -22.42 -25.54 -4.17
C ALA A 66 -21.75 -26.56 -5.10
N GLU A 67 -21.96 -26.46 -6.41
CA GLU A 67 -21.35 -27.34 -7.42
C GLU A 67 -20.01 -26.81 -7.93
N VAL A 68 -19.65 -25.57 -7.53
CA VAL A 68 -18.35 -24.98 -7.86
C VAL A 68 -17.32 -25.51 -6.89
N ASN A 69 -16.47 -26.42 -7.35
CA ASN A 69 -15.34 -26.88 -6.55
C ASN A 69 -14.37 -25.71 -6.30
N ALA A 70 -14.34 -25.20 -5.08
CA ALA A 70 -13.32 -24.29 -4.62
C ALA A 70 -12.03 -25.08 -4.38
N THR A 71 -11.23 -25.26 -5.44
CA THR A 71 -9.85 -25.73 -5.27
C THR A 71 -9.07 -24.66 -4.54
N ALA A 72 -8.35 -25.04 -3.47
CA ALA A 72 -7.46 -24.12 -2.76
C ALA A 72 -6.49 -23.49 -3.78
N GLU A 73 -6.45 -22.17 -3.81
CA GLU A 73 -5.54 -21.43 -4.70
C GLU A 73 -4.09 -21.80 -4.37
N ILE A 74 -3.39 -22.37 -5.34
CA ILE A 74 -1.97 -22.67 -5.21
C ILE A 74 -1.22 -21.34 -5.23
N ARG A 75 -0.51 -21.06 -4.14
CA ARG A 75 0.32 -19.86 -3.99
C ARG A 75 1.78 -20.22 -4.16
N GLN A 76 2.45 -19.42 -4.96
CA GLN A 76 3.87 -19.58 -5.24
C GLN A 76 4.64 -18.42 -4.60
N SER A 77 5.66 -18.74 -3.80
CA SER A 77 6.51 -17.69 -3.23
C SER A 77 7.26 -16.94 -4.33
N CYS A 78 7.32 -15.62 -4.20
CA CYS A 78 8.11 -14.73 -5.08
C CYS A 78 9.62 -14.77 -4.77
N GLY A 79 10.05 -15.55 -3.77
CA GLY A 79 11.43 -15.49 -3.25
C GLY A 79 11.68 -14.31 -2.30
N ASN A 80 10.61 -13.57 -1.94
CA ASN A 80 10.67 -12.40 -1.07
C ASN A 80 9.50 -12.44 -0.07
N ALA A 81 9.79 -12.64 1.22
CA ALA A 81 8.77 -12.88 2.24
C ALA A 81 7.91 -11.63 2.52
N GLU A 82 8.46 -10.43 2.39
CA GLU A 82 7.70 -9.18 2.59
C GLU A 82 6.77 -8.90 1.40
N LEU A 83 7.14 -9.29 0.18
CA LEU A 83 6.23 -9.23 -0.97
C LEU A 83 5.17 -10.34 -0.88
N ASP A 84 5.56 -11.56 -0.54
CA ASP A 84 4.60 -12.66 -0.35
C ASP A 84 3.53 -12.30 0.68
N ARG A 85 3.92 -11.63 1.77
CA ARG A 85 3.00 -11.14 2.80
C ARG A 85 1.93 -10.22 2.21
N VAL A 86 2.32 -9.18 1.48
CA VAL A 86 1.35 -8.21 0.93
C VAL A 86 0.52 -8.78 -0.21
N LEU A 87 1.00 -9.84 -0.86
CA LEU A 87 0.23 -10.63 -1.82
C LEU A 87 -0.76 -11.59 -1.17
N GLY A 88 -0.68 -11.78 0.16
CA GLY A 88 -1.53 -12.70 0.91
C GLY A 88 -0.98 -14.12 0.97
N GLY A 89 0.34 -14.29 0.88
CA GLY A 89 1.07 -15.56 1.00
C GLY A 89 1.74 -16.04 -0.29
N GLY A 90 1.85 -15.17 -1.32
CA GLY A 90 2.53 -15.46 -2.57
C GLY A 90 1.70 -15.16 -3.83
N LEU A 91 2.28 -15.44 -4.99
CA LEU A 91 1.65 -15.30 -6.29
C LEU A 91 0.56 -16.35 -6.51
N VAL A 92 -0.56 -15.91 -7.04
CA VAL A 92 -1.62 -16.79 -7.54
C VAL A 92 -1.57 -16.79 -9.07
N ASN A 93 -1.70 -17.96 -9.67
CA ASN A 93 -1.72 -18.11 -11.12
C ASN A 93 -2.88 -17.31 -11.73
N GLY A 94 -2.60 -16.62 -12.85
CA GLY A 94 -3.59 -15.76 -13.50
C GLY A 94 -3.95 -14.49 -12.70
N SER A 95 -3.28 -14.21 -11.57
CA SER A 95 -3.50 -12.98 -10.81
C SER A 95 -2.90 -11.77 -11.50
N VAL A 96 -3.56 -10.62 -11.34
CA VAL A 96 -3.04 -9.34 -11.84
C VAL A 96 -2.82 -8.38 -10.69
N THR A 97 -1.57 -7.98 -10.50
CA THR A 97 -1.13 -7.07 -9.45
C THR A 97 -0.67 -5.74 -10.05
N LEU A 98 -1.28 -4.64 -9.62
CA LEU A 98 -0.83 -3.29 -9.93
C LEU A 98 0.11 -2.80 -8.83
N ILE A 99 1.30 -2.34 -9.20
CA ILE A 99 2.24 -1.70 -8.28
C ILE A 99 2.35 -0.22 -8.64
N GLY A 100 1.79 0.64 -7.78
CA GLY A 100 1.87 2.10 -7.86
C GLY A 100 2.95 2.68 -6.95
N GLY A 101 3.31 3.94 -7.18
CA GLY A 101 4.25 4.69 -6.35
C GLY A 101 5.07 5.69 -7.15
N ASP A 102 5.76 6.60 -6.46
CA ASP A 102 6.56 7.67 -7.06
C ASP A 102 7.66 7.12 -8.00
N PRO A 103 8.04 7.88 -9.04
CA PRO A 103 9.22 7.56 -9.85
C PRO A 103 10.47 7.42 -8.96
N GLY A 104 11.28 6.40 -9.24
CA GLY A 104 12.52 6.15 -8.48
C GLY A 104 12.35 5.50 -7.09
N ILE A 105 11.13 5.22 -6.63
CA ILE A 105 10.87 4.59 -5.31
C ILE A 105 11.40 3.16 -5.19
N GLY A 106 11.59 2.45 -6.33
CA GLY A 106 12.12 1.07 -6.36
C GLY A 106 11.24 0.02 -7.01
N LYS A 107 10.09 0.37 -7.63
CA LYS A 107 9.15 -0.58 -8.24
C LYS A 107 9.84 -1.54 -9.22
N SER A 108 10.50 -0.99 -10.24
CA SER A 108 11.21 -1.76 -11.27
C SER A 108 12.38 -2.58 -10.68
N THR A 109 13.01 -2.09 -9.62
CA THR A 109 14.07 -2.82 -8.91
C THR A 109 13.51 -4.04 -8.21
N LEU A 110 12.44 -3.90 -7.43
CA LEU A 110 11.78 -5.02 -6.76
C LEU A 110 11.33 -6.09 -7.77
N LEU A 111 10.64 -5.67 -8.83
CA LEU A 111 10.11 -6.62 -9.81
C LEU A 111 11.20 -7.32 -10.62
N LEU A 112 12.32 -6.65 -10.89
CA LEU A 112 13.46 -7.31 -11.53
C LEU A 112 14.09 -8.37 -10.60
N GLN A 113 14.22 -8.09 -9.29
CA GLN A 113 14.68 -9.06 -8.30
C GLN A 113 13.73 -10.28 -8.25
N VAL A 114 12.43 -10.03 -8.13
CA VAL A 114 11.39 -11.08 -8.08
C VAL A 114 11.39 -11.94 -9.33
N LEU A 115 11.41 -11.34 -10.53
CA LEU A 115 11.44 -12.13 -11.76
C LEU A 115 12.73 -12.94 -11.89
N THR A 116 13.83 -12.43 -11.37
CA THR A 116 15.12 -13.17 -11.36
C THR A 116 15.05 -14.39 -10.46
N ASP A 117 14.47 -14.25 -9.28
CA ASP A 117 14.28 -15.36 -8.33
C ASP A 117 13.29 -16.40 -8.88
N LEU A 118 12.19 -15.95 -9.49
CA LEU A 118 11.23 -16.83 -10.15
C LEU A 118 11.85 -17.54 -11.37
N ALA A 119 12.73 -16.87 -12.12
CA ALA A 119 13.37 -17.45 -13.30
C ALA A 119 14.26 -18.68 -13.01
N ALA A 120 14.61 -18.89 -11.75
CA ALA A 120 15.34 -20.11 -11.34
C ALA A 120 14.52 -21.40 -11.57
N ARG A 121 13.18 -21.32 -11.52
CA ARG A 121 12.25 -22.46 -11.60
C ARG A 121 11.19 -22.33 -12.69
N ASP A 122 10.86 -21.09 -13.09
CA ASP A 122 9.75 -20.78 -13.98
C ASP A 122 10.18 -19.92 -15.16
N ARG A 123 9.37 -19.88 -16.22
CA ARG A 123 9.57 -18.94 -17.32
C ARG A 123 9.06 -17.57 -16.92
N THR A 124 9.91 -16.56 -17.02
CA THR A 124 9.57 -15.18 -16.71
C THR A 124 9.78 -14.28 -17.90
N LEU A 125 8.96 -13.22 -18.01
CA LEU A 125 9.05 -12.23 -19.09
C LEU A 125 8.98 -10.81 -18.50
N TYR A 126 10.02 -10.01 -18.72
CA TYR A 126 10.04 -8.59 -18.37
C TYR A 126 9.83 -7.77 -19.64
N VAL A 127 8.68 -7.09 -19.73
CA VAL A 127 8.35 -6.17 -20.82
C VAL A 127 8.67 -4.76 -20.37
N SER A 128 9.52 -4.06 -21.12
CA SER A 128 9.92 -2.70 -20.83
C SER A 128 9.51 -1.75 -21.94
N GLY A 129 8.79 -0.69 -21.58
CA GLY A 129 8.47 0.42 -22.45
C GLY A 129 9.21 1.72 -22.10
N GLU A 130 9.99 1.75 -21.01
CA GLU A 130 10.71 2.94 -20.56
C GLU A 130 12.23 2.79 -20.67
N GLU A 131 12.75 1.62 -20.36
CA GLU A 131 14.19 1.38 -20.33
C GLU A 131 14.63 0.43 -21.43
N SER A 132 15.80 0.70 -21.99
CA SER A 132 16.42 -0.20 -22.96
C SER A 132 16.91 -1.50 -22.29
N PRO A 133 17.05 -2.61 -23.03
CA PRO A 133 17.61 -3.86 -22.53
C PRO A 133 19.00 -3.67 -21.88
N GLN A 134 19.81 -2.75 -22.42
CA GLN A 134 21.12 -2.41 -21.87
C GLN A 134 21.04 -1.78 -20.49
N GLN A 135 20.09 -0.84 -20.27
CA GLN A 135 19.88 -0.20 -18.97
C GLN A 135 19.41 -1.22 -17.94
N ILE A 136 18.47 -2.11 -18.30
CA ILE A 136 18.00 -3.18 -17.41
C ILE A 136 19.14 -4.15 -17.07
N SER A 137 19.95 -4.53 -18.07
CA SER A 137 21.12 -5.41 -17.87
C SER A 137 22.17 -4.79 -16.95
N LEU A 138 22.47 -3.49 -17.11
CA LEU A 138 23.38 -2.75 -16.21
C LEU A 138 22.82 -2.68 -14.79
N ARG A 139 21.50 -2.48 -14.63
CA ARG A 139 20.82 -2.53 -13.34
C ARG A 139 20.95 -3.91 -12.71
N ALA A 140 20.64 -4.98 -13.43
CA ALA A 140 20.80 -6.35 -12.95
C ALA A 140 22.24 -6.67 -12.52
N GLN A 141 23.23 -6.18 -13.28
CA GLN A 141 24.64 -6.33 -12.95
C GLN A 141 25.02 -5.58 -11.66
N ARG A 142 24.58 -4.34 -11.50
CA ARG A 142 24.79 -3.55 -10.27
C ARG A 142 24.18 -4.23 -9.07
N LEU A 143 23.00 -4.83 -9.23
CA LEU A 143 22.29 -5.55 -8.18
C LEU A 143 22.84 -6.96 -7.95
N GLN A 144 23.81 -7.41 -8.74
CA GLN A 144 24.38 -8.76 -8.71
C GLN A 144 23.35 -9.88 -8.91
N LEU A 145 22.34 -9.64 -9.75
CA LEU A 145 21.30 -10.61 -10.07
C LEU A 145 21.75 -11.60 -11.15
N PRO A 146 21.36 -12.89 -11.08
CA PRO A 146 21.48 -13.83 -12.19
C PRO A 146 20.78 -13.31 -13.45
N ARG A 147 21.43 -13.33 -14.62
CA ARG A 147 20.92 -12.73 -15.85
C ARG A 147 20.60 -13.73 -16.96
N ASP A 148 20.91 -14.98 -16.75
CA ASP A 148 20.91 -16.04 -17.75
C ASP A 148 19.50 -16.57 -18.10
N ARG A 149 18.50 -16.32 -17.25
CA ARG A 149 17.16 -16.92 -17.40
C ARG A 149 16.01 -15.92 -17.58
N VAL A 150 16.18 -14.66 -17.15
CA VAL A 150 15.14 -13.64 -17.31
C VAL A 150 15.07 -13.21 -18.78
N ARG A 151 13.88 -13.29 -19.36
CA ARG A 151 13.62 -12.86 -20.74
C ARG A 151 13.17 -11.41 -20.75
N LEU A 152 13.78 -10.59 -21.62
CA LEU A 152 13.46 -9.18 -21.77
C LEU A 152 12.81 -8.95 -23.13
N LEU A 153 11.75 -8.14 -23.14
CA LEU A 153 11.04 -7.73 -24.34
C LEU A 153 10.92 -6.20 -24.37
N PRO A 154 11.67 -5.48 -25.20
CA PRO A 154 11.50 -4.05 -25.42
C PRO A 154 10.38 -3.81 -26.43
N GLU A 155 9.15 -3.81 -25.98
CA GLU A 155 7.96 -3.61 -26.81
C GLU A 155 6.90 -2.81 -26.05
N ILE A 156 6.15 -1.97 -26.77
CA ILE A 156 5.10 -1.12 -26.24
C ILE A 156 3.73 -1.35 -26.89
N CYS A 157 3.64 -2.09 -27.98
CA CYS A 157 2.38 -2.45 -28.61
C CYS A 157 1.79 -3.70 -27.94
N VAL A 158 0.61 -3.58 -27.36
CA VAL A 158 -0.07 -4.66 -26.60
C VAL A 158 -0.26 -5.91 -27.46
N GLU A 159 -0.68 -5.74 -28.70
CA GLU A 159 -0.96 -6.85 -29.61
C GLU A 159 0.31 -7.70 -29.86
N ARG A 160 1.47 -7.04 -30.00
CA ARG A 160 2.75 -7.74 -30.17
C ARG A 160 3.24 -8.37 -28.89
N ILE A 161 3.07 -7.65 -27.75
CA ILE A 161 3.38 -8.21 -26.41
C ILE A 161 2.61 -9.51 -26.20
N LEU A 162 1.29 -9.51 -26.46
CA LEU A 162 0.45 -10.67 -26.29
C LEU A 162 0.82 -11.83 -27.20
N ALA A 163 1.10 -11.57 -28.48
CA ALA A 163 1.53 -12.61 -29.42
C ALA A 163 2.85 -13.30 -28.99
N ILE A 164 3.80 -12.51 -28.47
CA ILE A 164 5.06 -13.06 -27.94
C ILE A 164 4.80 -13.82 -26.64
N ALA A 165 3.99 -13.29 -25.74
CA ALA A 165 3.67 -13.92 -24.46
C ALA A 165 2.91 -15.26 -24.65
N GLU A 166 2.03 -15.36 -25.65
CA GLU A 166 1.36 -16.62 -26.03
C GLU A 166 2.36 -17.70 -26.48
N SER A 167 3.40 -17.29 -27.23
CA SER A 167 4.47 -18.19 -27.65
C SER A 167 5.40 -18.60 -26.52
N GLU A 168 5.81 -17.64 -25.70
CA GLU A 168 6.75 -17.82 -24.58
C GLU A 168 6.15 -18.53 -23.38
N ARG A 169 4.84 -18.39 -23.16
CA ARG A 169 4.06 -18.97 -22.04
C ARG A 169 4.72 -18.71 -20.66
N PRO A 170 4.92 -17.43 -20.30
CA PRO A 170 5.53 -17.13 -19.01
C PRO A 170 4.55 -17.44 -17.86
N GLN A 171 5.07 -17.96 -16.76
CA GLN A 171 4.33 -18.11 -15.51
C GLN A 171 4.20 -16.76 -14.78
N ALA A 172 5.21 -15.91 -14.92
CA ALA A 172 5.16 -14.54 -14.39
C ALA A 172 5.61 -13.53 -15.44
N MET A 173 4.89 -12.41 -15.57
CA MET A 173 5.16 -11.34 -16.51
C MET A 173 5.09 -9.98 -15.82
N VAL A 174 6.00 -9.08 -16.17
CA VAL A 174 6.00 -7.67 -15.74
C VAL A 174 5.80 -6.77 -16.93
N ILE A 175 4.96 -5.76 -16.82
CA ILE A 175 4.84 -4.63 -17.77
C ILE A 175 5.34 -3.37 -17.07
N ASP A 176 6.43 -2.81 -17.52
CA ASP A 176 7.10 -1.63 -16.94
C ASP A 176 7.32 -0.54 -18.01
N SER A 177 6.41 0.46 -18.10
CA SER A 177 5.18 0.67 -17.32
C SER A 177 3.91 0.56 -18.18
N ILE A 178 2.76 0.45 -17.53
CA ILE A 178 1.46 0.41 -18.26
C ILE A 178 1.16 1.73 -18.97
N GLN A 179 1.76 2.84 -18.56
CA GLN A 179 1.58 4.15 -19.20
C GLN A 179 2.27 4.27 -20.54
N THR A 180 3.33 3.52 -20.80
CA THR A 180 4.05 3.53 -22.08
C THR A 180 3.45 2.60 -23.11
N VAL A 181 2.66 1.62 -22.66
CA VAL A 181 2.05 0.62 -23.53
C VAL A 181 0.79 1.20 -24.19
N PHE A 182 0.61 0.85 -25.48
CA PHE A 182 -0.55 1.27 -26.26
C PHE A 182 -1.15 0.11 -27.06
N THR A 183 -2.42 0.25 -27.44
CA THR A 183 -3.11 -0.66 -28.37
C THR A 183 -3.41 0.03 -29.69
N GLU A 184 -3.23 -0.67 -30.79
CA GLU A 184 -3.56 -0.18 -32.15
C GLU A 184 -5.09 -0.04 -32.35
N ARG A 185 -5.91 -0.56 -31.45
CA ARG A 185 -7.39 -0.45 -31.49
C ARG A 185 -7.91 0.95 -31.23
N LEU A 186 -7.11 1.80 -30.60
CA LEU A 186 -7.49 3.17 -30.24
C LEU A 186 -6.53 4.18 -30.91
N GLN A 187 -7.11 5.28 -31.39
CA GLN A 187 -6.35 6.37 -32.00
C GLN A 187 -5.81 7.40 -30.99
N SER A 188 -6.16 7.27 -29.71
CA SER A 188 -5.67 8.16 -28.66
C SER A 188 -4.18 7.94 -28.40
N ALA A 189 -3.50 9.02 -27.93
CA ALA A 189 -2.07 8.95 -27.67
C ALA A 189 -1.72 7.93 -26.56
N PRO A 190 -0.53 7.27 -26.64
CA PRO A 190 -0.02 6.47 -25.54
C PRO A 190 -0.02 7.25 -24.20
N GLY A 191 -0.31 6.59 -23.09
CA GLY A 191 -0.41 7.22 -21.77
C GLY A 191 -1.75 7.93 -21.49
N SER A 192 -2.63 8.10 -22.49
CA SER A 192 -4.01 8.58 -22.24
C SER A 192 -4.80 7.54 -21.42
N VAL A 193 -5.78 8.00 -20.64
CA VAL A 193 -6.63 7.13 -19.80
C VAL A 193 -7.28 6.01 -20.63
N ALA A 194 -7.75 6.34 -21.84
CA ALA A 194 -8.37 5.36 -22.73
C ALA A 194 -7.37 4.26 -23.18
N GLN A 195 -6.15 4.64 -23.56
CA GLN A 195 -5.09 3.70 -23.94
C GLN A 195 -4.70 2.80 -22.77
N VAL A 196 -4.42 3.40 -21.62
CA VAL A 196 -4.03 2.66 -20.41
C VAL A 196 -5.11 1.66 -20.00
N ARG A 197 -6.38 2.07 -20.03
CA ARG A 197 -7.52 1.21 -19.69
C ARG A 197 -7.69 0.04 -20.66
N GLU A 198 -7.66 0.29 -21.97
CA GLU A 198 -7.86 -0.78 -22.97
C GLU A 198 -6.64 -1.71 -23.03
N SER A 199 -5.43 -1.17 -22.94
CA SER A 199 -4.21 -1.97 -22.87
C SER A 199 -4.22 -2.90 -21.65
N ALA A 200 -4.54 -2.37 -20.48
CA ALA A 200 -4.68 -3.17 -19.27
C ALA A 200 -5.79 -4.21 -19.39
N ALA A 201 -6.93 -3.88 -20.01
CA ALA A 201 -8.02 -4.81 -20.20
C ALA A 201 -7.61 -6.04 -21.04
N GLN A 202 -6.82 -5.84 -22.10
CA GLN A 202 -6.30 -6.93 -22.91
C GLN A 202 -5.30 -7.79 -22.14
N LEU A 203 -4.37 -7.16 -21.41
CA LEU A 203 -3.37 -7.83 -20.57
C LEU A 203 -4.02 -8.64 -19.44
N VAL A 204 -5.05 -8.10 -18.77
CA VAL A 204 -5.81 -8.82 -17.73
C VAL A 204 -6.51 -10.04 -18.30
N ARG A 205 -7.15 -9.92 -19.47
CA ARG A 205 -7.79 -11.07 -20.13
C ARG A 205 -6.78 -12.16 -20.49
N PHE A 206 -5.64 -11.78 -21.00
CA PHE A 206 -4.54 -12.71 -21.29
C PHE A 206 -4.08 -13.42 -20.01
N ALA A 207 -3.77 -12.67 -18.94
CA ALA A 207 -3.31 -13.24 -17.68
C ALA A 207 -4.30 -14.30 -17.14
N LYS A 208 -5.60 -13.99 -17.17
CA LYS A 208 -6.68 -14.91 -16.72
C LYS A 208 -6.83 -16.15 -17.62
N ALA A 209 -6.58 -16.01 -18.92
CA ALA A 209 -6.75 -17.10 -19.88
C ALA A 209 -5.51 -18.03 -19.92
N SER A 210 -4.32 -17.52 -19.66
CA SER A 210 -3.05 -18.26 -19.72
C SER A 210 -2.51 -18.69 -18.36
N ASP A 211 -3.21 -18.38 -17.26
CA ASP A 211 -2.74 -18.57 -15.88
C ASP A 211 -1.40 -17.87 -15.58
N THR A 212 -1.07 -16.81 -16.31
CA THR A 212 0.13 -16.00 -16.11
C THR A 212 -0.07 -15.02 -14.97
N ALA A 213 0.78 -15.04 -13.94
CA ALA A 213 0.81 -14.01 -12.90
C ALA A 213 1.39 -12.72 -13.50
N LEU A 214 0.60 -11.64 -13.50
CA LEU A 214 0.94 -10.40 -14.17
C LEU A 214 1.16 -9.26 -13.17
N PHE A 215 2.30 -8.58 -13.28
CA PHE A 215 2.56 -7.33 -12.61
C PHE A 215 2.47 -6.15 -13.58
N LEU A 216 1.67 -5.17 -13.25
CA LEU A 216 1.58 -3.88 -13.95
C LEU A 216 2.26 -2.81 -13.10
N VAL A 217 3.27 -2.14 -13.65
CA VAL A 217 3.90 -0.99 -13.00
C VAL A 217 3.16 0.28 -13.39
N GLY A 218 2.79 1.09 -12.41
CA GLY A 218 2.14 2.38 -12.60
C GLY A 218 2.85 3.50 -11.85
N HIS A 219 2.89 4.71 -12.44
CA HIS A 219 3.42 5.91 -11.80
C HIS A 219 2.31 6.74 -11.19
N VAL A 220 2.53 7.28 -9.99
CA VAL A 220 1.63 8.22 -9.30
C VAL A 220 2.07 9.64 -9.63
N THR A 221 1.15 10.54 -9.94
CA THR A 221 1.47 11.97 -10.01
C THR A 221 1.51 12.59 -8.62
N LYS A 222 2.28 13.68 -8.43
CA LYS A 222 2.46 14.36 -7.13
C LYS A 222 1.16 14.80 -6.45
N GLU A 223 0.07 14.89 -7.19
CA GLU A 223 -1.27 15.25 -6.69
C GLU A 223 -2.09 14.02 -6.23
N GLY A 224 -1.49 12.82 -6.19
CA GLY A 224 -2.18 11.59 -5.78
C GLY A 224 -3.23 11.09 -6.78
N ALA A 225 -3.46 11.82 -7.86
CA ALA A 225 -4.30 11.41 -8.98
C ALA A 225 -3.40 10.85 -10.07
N ILE A 226 -3.28 9.54 -10.14
CA ILE A 226 -2.61 8.90 -11.26
C ILE A 226 -3.53 9.05 -12.48
N ALA A 227 -3.04 9.64 -13.57
CA ALA A 227 -3.58 9.32 -14.87
C ALA A 227 -3.36 7.81 -15.08
N GLY A 228 -4.37 7.01 -14.78
CA GLY A 228 -4.30 5.57 -15.02
C GLY A 228 -4.59 4.63 -13.85
N PRO A 229 -3.87 4.61 -12.71
CA PRO A 229 -4.05 3.53 -11.71
C PRO A 229 -5.40 3.49 -11.03
N ARG A 230 -6.03 4.62 -10.69
CA ARG A 230 -7.41 4.58 -10.14
C ARG A 230 -8.40 3.90 -11.08
N VAL A 231 -8.23 4.09 -12.39
CA VAL A 231 -9.05 3.41 -13.42
C VAL A 231 -8.73 1.90 -13.45
N LEU A 232 -7.48 1.52 -13.16
CA LEU A 232 -7.02 0.14 -13.17
C LEU A 232 -7.36 -0.62 -11.88
N GLU A 233 -7.53 0.07 -10.76
CA GLU A 233 -7.83 -0.57 -9.46
C GLU A 233 -9.04 -1.51 -9.50
N HIS A 234 -10.06 -1.16 -10.28
CA HIS A 234 -11.25 -2.01 -10.43
C HIS A 234 -11.02 -3.23 -11.33
N MET A 235 -10.03 -3.17 -12.21
CA MET A 235 -9.75 -4.21 -13.21
C MET A 235 -8.79 -5.28 -12.72
N VAL A 236 -7.92 -4.95 -11.75
CA VAL A 236 -6.89 -5.84 -11.22
C VAL A 236 -7.36 -6.53 -9.93
N ASP A 237 -6.68 -7.60 -9.54
CA ASP A 237 -7.00 -8.37 -8.33
C ASP A 237 -6.35 -7.78 -7.08
N THR A 238 -5.11 -7.30 -7.22
CA THR A 238 -4.32 -6.75 -6.14
C THR A 238 -3.76 -5.38 -6.53
N VAL A 239 -3.80 -4.41 -5.60
CA VAL A 239 -3.21 -3.08 -5.75
C VAL A 239 -2.24 -2.86 -4.60
N LEU A 240 -0.99 -2.65 -4.94
CA LEU A 240 0.10 -2.37 -4.01
C LEU A 240 0.63 -0.95 -4.26
N TYR A 241 0.85 -0.18 -3.19
CA TYR A 241 1.49 1.12 -3.28
C TYR A 241 2.84 1.11 -2.55
N PHE A 242 3.87 1.59 -3.25
CA PHE A 242 5.13 1.94 -2.65
C PHE A 242 5.03 3.31 -1.98
N GLU A 243 5.39 3.36 -0.71
CA GLU A 243 5.46 4.55 0.13
C GLU A 243 6.88 4.70 0.69
N GLY A 244 7.33 5.93 0.94
CA GLY A 244 8.63 6.21 1.57
C GLY A 244 9.21 7.54 1.13
N ASP A 245 10.07 8.12 1.96
CA ASP A 245 10.76 9.35 1.63
C ASP A 245 11.81 9.11 0.53
N PRO A 246 11.91 9.97 -0.48
CA PRO A 246 12.89 9.82 -1.56
C PRO A 246 14.36 9.70 -1.09
N GLY A 247 14.72 10.32 0.03
CA GLY A 247 16.05 10.24 0.66
C GLY A 247 16.17 9.18 1.77
N GLY A 248 15.06 8.59 2.19
CA GLY A 248 15.03 7.57 3.25
C GLY A 248 15.58 6.22 2.78
N ARG A 249 16.10 5.43 3.69
CA ARG A 249 16.56 4.06 3.41
C ARG A 249 15.43 3.03 3.36
N LEU A 250 14.27 3.37 3.91
CA LEU A 250 13.14 2.45 4.03
C LEU A 250 12.13 2.68 2.91
N ARG A 251 11.53 1.59 2.51
CA ARG A 251 10.41 1.56 1.59
C ARG A 251 9.33 0.66 2.17
N VAL A 252 8.11 1.14 2.14
CA VAL A 252 6.94 0.40 2.59
C VAL A 252 6.09 0.07 1.38
N LEU A 253 5.68 -1.17 1.25
CA LEU A 253 4.76 -1.64 0.24
C LEU A 253 3.43 -1.97 0.91
N ARG A 254 2.38 -1.24 0.60
CA ARG A 254 1.06 -1.38 1.21
C ARG A 254 0.07 -2.02 0.25
N ALA A 255 -0.64 -3.04 0.71
CA ALA A 255 -1.76 -3.64 -0.02
C ALA A 255 -3.03 -2.80 0.20
N VAL A 256 -3.46 -2.04 -0.81
CA VAL A 256 -4.70 -1.23 -0.75
C VAL A 256 -5.92 -2.05 -1.18
N LYS A 257 -5.72 -2.98 -2.09
CA LYS A 257 -6.73 -3.95 -2.54
C LYS A 257 -6.07 -5.31 -2.68
N ASN A 258 -6.72 -6.35 -2.19
CA ASN A 258 -6.25 -7.72 -2.39
C ASN A 258 -7.45 -8.68 -2.39
N ARG A 259 -7.70 -9.36 -3.53
CA ARG A 259 -8.74 -10.40 -3.64
C ARG A 259 -8.28 -11.75 -3.10
N TYR A 260 -6.96 -11.91 -2.92
CA TYR A 260 -6.34 -13.17 -2.49
C TYR A 260 -5.84 -13.13 -1.06
N GLY A 261 -6.04 -12.02 -0.34
CA GLY A 261 -5.56 -11.89 1.03
C GLY A 261 -6.12 -10.65 1.73
N PRO A 262 -5.65 -10.38 2.94
CA PRO A 262 -6.06 -9.20 3.68
C PRO A 262 -5.58 -7.91 3.01
N VAL A 263 -6.34 -6.83 3.19
CA VAL A 263 -5.97 -5.48 2.82
C VAL A 263 -5.19 -4.81 3.96
N ASN A 264 -4.50 -3.72 3.65
CA ASN A 264 -3.64 -2.96 4.57
C ASN A 264 -2.41 -3.72 5.10
N GLU A 265 -2.07 -4.87 4.50
CA GLU A 265 -0.80 -5.52 4.79
C GLU A 265 0.37 -4.65 4.38
N LEU A 266 1.43 -4.67 5.21
CA LEU A 266 2.67 -3.96 4.95
C LEU A 266 3.83 -4.92 4.69
N GLY A 267 4.55 -4.67 3.60
CA GLY A 267 5.89 -5.18 3.36
C GLY A 267 6.91 -4.06 3.60
N VAL A 268 7.96 -4.34 4.36
CA VAL A 268 8.99 -3.36 4.68
C VAL A 268 10.33 -3.76 4.08
N PHE A 269 10.91 -2.84 3.33
CA PHE A 269 12.15 -3.04 2.61
C PHE A 269 13.17 -1.97 2.97
N ALA A 270 14.44 -2.34 3.01
CA ALA A 270 15.56 -1.43 3.06
C ALA A 270 16.18 -1.27 1.67
N MET A 271 16.31 -0.03 1.19
CA MET A 271 17.06 0.26 -0.02
C MET A 271 18.56 0.17 0.26
N THR A 272 19.24 -0.71 -0.48
CA THR A 272 20.69 -0.92 -0.37
C THR A 272 21.36 -0.80 -1.74
N GLU A 273 22.66 -0.81 -1.78
CA GLU A 273 23.42 -0.86 -3.05
C GLU A 273 23.09 -2.11 -3.88
N ARG A 274 22.66 -3.18 -3.24
CA ARG A 274 22.24 -4.44 -3.85
C ARG A 274 20.73 -4.55 -4.08
N GLY A 275 20.00 -3.42 -4.07
CA GLY A 275 18.57 -3.34 -4.27
C GLY A 275 17.75 -3.34 -2.98
N LEU A 276 16.52 -3.78 -3.08
CA LEU A 276 15.58 -3.85 -1.97
C LEU A 276 15.80 -5.15 -1.19
N LYS A 277 16.10 -5.02 0.10
CA LYS A 277 16.19 -6.13 1.05
C LYS A 277 15.00 -6.13 1.99
N GLU A 278 14.52 -7.30 2.29
CA GLU A 278 13.50 -7.53 3.31
C GLU A 278 13.95 -7.06 4.68
N VAL A 279 13.04 -6.45 5.40
CA VAL A 279 13.26 -6.09 6.79
C VAL A 279 12.50 -7.04 7.69
N ASN A 280 13.18 -8.04 8.22
CA ASN A 280 12.56 -9.08 9.07
C ASN A 280 12.03 -8.51 10.39
N ASN A 281 12.62 -7.45 10.90
CA ASN A 281 12.21 -6.79 12.12
C ASN A 281 11.97 -5.28 11.88
N PRO A 282 10.82 -4.87 11.30
CA PRO A 282 10.52 -3.46 11.09
C PRO A 282 10.43 -2.66 12.39
N SER A 283 9.96 -3.28 13.48
CA SER A 283 9.87 -2.62 14.78
C SER A 283 11.22 -2.04 15.24
N ALA A 284 12.33 -2.74 14.95
CA ALA A 284 13.68 -2.25 15.29
C ALA A 284 14.05 -0.93 14.58
N ILE A 285 13.36 -0.57 13.53
CA ILE A 285 13.59 0.63 12.72
C ILE A 285 12.80 1.82 13.26
N PHE A 286 11.60 1.57 13.78
CA PHE A 286 10.68 2.56 14.32
C PHE A 286 10.94 2.85 15.81
N LEU A 287 11.98 2.23 16.39
CA LEU A 287 12.40 2.45 17.75
C LEU A 287 13.72 3.22 17.75
N SER A 288 13.73 4.43 18.31
CA SER A 288 14.97 5.11 18.67
C SER A 288 15.60 4.36 19.82
N ARG A 289 16.84 3.91 19.63
CA ARG A 289 17.59 3.25 20.72
C ARG A 289 18.23 4.33 21.59
N HIS A 290 17.44 4.86 22.51
CA HIS A 290 18.00 5.69 23.57
C HIS A 290 18.69 4.78 24.59
N GLU A 291 19.92 5.10 24.97
CA GLU A 291 20.63 4.38 26.04
C GLU A 291 20.05 4.73 27.42
N THR A 292 19.48 5.91 27.54
CA THR A 292 18.83 6.41 28.76
C THR A 292 17.38 6.83 28.47
N PRO A 293 16.48 6.69 29.45
CA PRO A 293 15.12 7.18 29.31
C PRO A 293 15.08 8.69 29.04
N VAL A 294 14.25 9.12 28.08
CA VAL A 294 14.09 10.51 27.67
C VAL A 294 12.64 10.93 27.91
N ALA A 295 12.44 12.15 28.47
CA ALA A 295 11.12 12.71 28.65
C ALA A 295 10.44 12.94 27.27
N GLY A 296 9.15 12.67 27.19
CA GLY A 296 8.39 12.84 25.96
C GLY A 296 8.43 11.66 25.00
N SER A 297 9.10 10.55 25.32
CA SER A 297 9.12 9.35 24.49
C SER A 297 8.39 8.19 25.14
N VAL A 298 7.59 7.46 24.35
CA VAL A 298 6.92 6.22 24.73
C VAL A 298 6.77 5.29 23.56
N ILE A 299 6.88 3.99 23.80
CA ILE A 299 6.65 2.98 22.77
C ILE A 299 5.22 2.51 22.82
N MET A 300 4.58 2.43 21.66
CA MET A 300 3.29 1.80 21.49
C MET A 300 3.37 0.61 20.54
N VAL A 301 2.36 -0.26 20.59
CA VAL A 301 2.13 -1.26 19.56
C VAL A 301 0.97 -0.83 18.69
N THR A 302 1.25 -0.46 17.44
CA THR A 302 0.26 -0.24 16.40
C THR A 302 0.01 -1.52 15.61
N ARG A 303 -1.04 -1.55 14.80
CA ARG A 303 -1.31 -2.65 13.89
C ARG A 303 -1.56 -2.14 12.48
N GLU A 304 -0.82 -2.72 11.55
CA GLU A 304 -1.00 -2.47 10.13
C GLU A 304 -1.36 -3.80 9.45
N GLY A 305 -2.60 -3.87 8.92
CA GLY A 305 -3.16 -5.13 8.43
C GLY A 305 -3.22 -6.20 9.53
N THR A 306 -2.52 -7.31 9.33
CA THR A 306 -2.38 -8.37 10.34
C THR A 306 -1.12 -8.25 11.20
N ARG A 307 -0.23 -7.28 10.92
CA ARG A 307 1.07 -7.16 11.57
C ARG A 307 1.06 -6.17 12.73
N PRO A 308 1.33 -6.60 13.96
CA PRO A 308 1.65 -5.67 15.03
C PRO A 308 3.05 -5.08 14.82
N LEU A 309 3.20 -3.78 15.06
CA LEU A 309 4.44 -3.04 14.91
C LEU A 309 4.67 -2.17 16.14
N LEU A 310 5.89 -2.20 16.67
CA LEU A 310 6.31 -1.28 17.72
C LEU A 310 6.72 0.04 17.08
N VAL A 311 6.14 1.13 17.56
CA VAL A 311 6.41 2.49 17.07
C VAL A 311 6.64 3.39 18.26
N GLU A 312 7.64 4.23 18.16
CA GLU A 312 7.90 5.27 19.15
C GLU A 312 7.05 6.50 18.87
N ILE A 313 6.35 6.96 19.91
CA ILE A 313 5.65 8.24 19.91
C ILE A 313 6.48 9.21 20.71
N GLN A 314 6.86 10.32 20.09
CA GLN A 314 7.58 11.42 20.72
C GLN A 314 6.67 12.63 20.84
N ALA A 315 6.69 13.28 21.99
CA ALA A 315 6.00 14.53 22.22
C ALA A 315 6.97 15.57 22.79
N LEU A 316 6.85 16.79 22.30
CA LEU A 316 7.50 17.97 22.85
C LEU A 316 6.40 18.95 23.30
N VAL A 317 6.43 19.32 24.57
CA VAL A 317 5.57 20.35 25.15
C VAL A 317 6.44 21.48 25.62
N ASP A 318 6.15 22.69 25.17
CA ASP A 318 6.93 23.89 25.49
C ASP A 318 6.01 25.08 25.73
N GLU A 319 6.45 26.10 26.43
CA GLU A 319 5.69 27.30 26.69
C GLU A 319 5.34 28.05 25.39
N CYS A 320 4.09 28.46 25.26
CA CYS A 320 3.67 29.24 24.10
C CYS A 320 4.07 30.71 24.24
N HIS A 321 5.02 31.15 23.45
CA HIS A 321 5.45 32.57 23.44
C HIS A 321 4.68 33.45 22.46
N GLY A 322 3.76 32.90 21.65
CA GLY A 322 3.11 33.61 20.52
C GLY A 322 1.61 33.88 20.64
N GLY A 323 1.01 33.70 21.80
CA GLY A 323 -0.40 34.00 22.06
C GLY A 323 -1.41 32.92 21.63
N ASN A 324 -1.17 32.19 20.54
CA ASN A 324 -2.00 31.05 20.10
C ASN A 324 -1.20 29.75 20.13
N PRO A 325 -1.49 28.85 21.07
CA PRO A 325 -0.78 27.59 21.21
C PRO A 325 -0.86 26.71 19.97
N ARG A 326 0.29 26.21 19.53
CA ARG A 326 0.40 25.34 18.37
C ARG A 326 0.10 23.89 18.72
N ARG A 327 -0.60 23.19 17.84
CA ARG A 327 -0.85 21.76 17.91
C ARG A 327 -0.41 21.13 16.61
N VAL A 328 0.73 20.45 16.61
CA VAL A 328 1.33 19.88 15.40
C VAL A 328 1.48 18.38 15.58
N THR A 329 1.07 17.62 14.58
CA THR A 329 1.24 16.18 14.56
C THR A 329 1.94 15.74 13.28
N LEU A 330 2.87 14.82 13.40
CA LEU A 330 3.48 14.10 12.28
C LEU A 330 3.14 12.60 12.43
N GLY A 331 2.50 12.04 11.42
CA GLY A 331 2.07 10.64 11.45
C GLY A 331 0.81 10.34 12.29
N LEU A 332 0.15 11.36 12.82
CA LEU A 332 -1.07 11.26 13.63
C LEU A 332 -2.08 12.32 13.19
N GLU A 333 -3.36 12.13 13.51
CA GLU A 333 -4.41 13.09 13.17
C GLU A 333 -4.44 14.27 14.15
N GLN A 334 -4.36 15.51 13.62
CA GLN A 334 -4.24 16.73 14.44
C GLN A 334 -5.50 17.01 15.29
N ASN A 335 -6.70 16.79 14.75
CA ASN A 335 -7.93 16.98 15.50
C ASN A 335 -8.03 16.02 16.67
N ARG A 336 -7.50 14.80 16.54
CA ARG A 336 -7.46 13.83 17.62
C ARG A 336 -6.60 14.32 18.78
N LEU A 337 -5.43 14.91 18.48
CA LEU A 337 -4.58 15.51 19.53
C LEU A 337 -5.32 16.59 20.32
N ALA A 338 -6.04 17.48 19.64
CA ALA A 338 -6.79 18.55 20.30
C ALA A 338 -7.86 18.00 21.27
N MET A 339 -8.57 16.95 20.85
CA MET A 339 -9.56 16.26 21.70
C MET A 339 -8.89 15.59 22.92
N LEU A 340 -7.78 14.91 22.70
CA LEU A 340 -7.03 14.23 23.77
C LEU A 340 -6.53 15.21 24.84
N LEU A 341 -6.00 16.37 24.43
CA LEU A 341 -5.57 17.40 25.38
C LEU A 341 -6.73 17.98 26.17
N ALA A 342 -7.91 18.14 25.58
CA ALA A 342 -9.11 18.54 26.30
C ALA A 342 -9.55 17.49 27.34
N VAL A 343 -9.47 16.19 27.00
CA VAL A 343 -9.70 15.07 27.92
C VAL A 343 -8.71 15.07 29.08
N LEU A 344 -7.40 15.27 28.75
CA LEU A 344 -6.33 15.35 29.74
C LEU A 344 -6.60 16.49 30.77
N HIS A 345 -7.00 17.65 30.27
CA HIS A 345 -7.39 18.79 31.15
C HIS A 345 -8.60 18.43 32.01
N ARG A 346 -9.70 17.99 31.41
CA ARG A 346 -10.97 17.79 32.12
C ARG A 346 -10.94 16.62 33.09
N HIS A 347 -10.31 15.51 32.72
CA HIS A 347 -10.33 14.26 33.49
C HIS A 347 -8.99 13.91 34.14
N GLY A 348 -7.92 14.53 33.70
CA GLY A 348 -6.57 14.36 34.25
C GLY A 348 -6.10 15.52 35.12
N GLY A 349 -6.82 16.65 35.10
CA GLY A 349 -6.44 17.85 35.86
C GLY A 349 -5.15 18.54 35.35
N VAL A 350 -4.67 18.17 34.15
CA VAL A 350 -3.43 18.74 33.56
C VAL A 350 -3.82 19.70 32.44
N ALA A 351 -3.58 20.98 32.65
CA ALA A 351 -3.88 22.02 31.68
C ALA A 351 -2.67 22.25 30.76
N MET A 352 -2.90 22.21 29.45
CA MET A 352 -1.90 22.52 28.41
C MET A 352 -2.45 23.55 27.42
N TYR A 353 -3.37 24.42 27.86
CA TYR A 353 -4.01 25.41 26.97
C TYR A 353 -3.04 26.53 26.56
N ASP A 354 -2.00 26.78 27.32
CA ASP A 354 -0.93 27.77 27.14
C ASP A 354 0.39 27.14 26.68
N GLN A 355 0.40 25.88 26.30
CA GLN A 355 1.58 25.15 25.84
C GLN A 355 1.51 24.86 24.35
N ASP A 356 2.61 24.99 23.64
CA ASP A 356 2.81 24.40 22.32
C ASP A 356 3.02 22.88 22.46
N VAL A 357 2.31 22.09 21.65
CA VAL A 357 2.40 20.62 21.70
C VAL A 357 2.69 20.08 20.32
N TYR A 358 3.80 19.40 20.21
CA TYR A 358 4.26 18.71 19.00
C TYR A 358 4.29 17.22 19.27
N VAL A 359 3.69 16.42 18.37
CA VAL A 359 3.70 14.95 18.49
C VAL A 359 4.16 14.33 17.19
N ASN A 360 5.05 13.37 17.27
CA ASN A 360 5.66 12.70 16.14
C ASN A 360 5.60 11.17 16.31
N ALA A 361 5.10 10.46 15.30
CA ALA A 361 5.32 9.03 15.16
C ALA A 361 6.64 8.79 14.43
N VAL A 362 7.60 8.16 15.09
CA VAL A 362 8.95 7.96 14.57
C VAL A 362 8.97 7.07 13.34
N GLY A 363 9.85 7.36 12.39
CA GLY A 363 10.02 6.56 11.17
C GLY A 363 9.03 6.88 10.04
N GLY A 364 8.26 7.98 10.16
CA GLY A 364 7.32 8.42 9.11
C GLY A 364 6.07 7.54 8.97
N VAL A 365 5.79 6.70 9.95
CA VAL A 365 4.60 5.84 9.98
C VAL A 365 3.35 6.70 10.22
N ARG A 366 2.27 6.43 9.49
CA ARG A 366 0.97 7.02 9.76
C ARG A 366 0.15 6.07 10.63
N ILE A 367 -0.22 6.54 11.82
CA ILE A 367 -1.04 5.79 12.77
C ILE A 367 -2.47 6.34 12.69
N ASN A 368 -3.38 5.56 12.13
CA ASN A 368 -4.78 5.95 11.93
C ASN A 368 -5.72 5.31 12.98
N GLU A 369 -5.19 4.54 13.90
CA GLU A 369 -5.98 3.85 14.91
C GLU A 369 -5.99 4.58 16.25
N THR A 370 -7.11 4.47 16.97
CA THR A 370 -7.30 5.09 18.29
C THR A 370 -6.46 4.43 19.40
N ALA A 371 -5.83 3.30 19.13
CA ALA A 371 -4.90 2.63 20.05
C ALA A 371 -3.72 3.52 20.48
N ALA A 372 -3.39 4.54 19.71
CA ALA A 372 -2.31 5.50 20.00
C ALA A 372 -2.67 6.51 21.09
N ASP A 373 -3.94 6.72 21.40
CA ASP A 373 -4.41 7.82 22.28
C ASP A 373 -3.71 7.86 23.62
N LEU A 374 -3.66 6.71 24.30
CA LEU A 374 -3.05 6.64 25.63
C LEU A 374 -1.53 6.88 25.56
N ALA A 375 -0.87 6.39 24.53
CA ALA A 375 0.56 6.62 24.31
C ALA A 375 0.85 8.11 24.04
N VAL A 376 0.04 8.77 23.19
CA VAL A 376 0.14 10.20 22.91
C VAL A 376 0.00 11.03 24.17
N LEU A 377 -1.01 10.73 25.02
CA LEU A 377 -1.22 11.43 26.28
C LEU A 377 -0.05 11.24 27.26
N LEU A 378 0.48 10.02 27.37
CA LEU A 378 1.60 9.76 28.26
C LEU A 378 2.90 10.38 27.77
N ALA A 379 3.16 10.40 26.46
CA ALA A 379 4.28 11.10 25.89
C ALA A 379 4.20 12.62 26.16
N ALA A 380 3.03 13.23 25.89
CA ALA A 380 2.81 14.66 26.16
C ALA A 380 2.96 15.00 27.66
N LEU A 381 2.42 14.18 28.54
CA LEU A 381 2.54 14.37 29.99
C LEU A 381 3.99 14.21 30.47
N SER A 382 4.71 13.21 29.94
CA SER A 382 6.12 12.97 30.24
C SER A 382 6.98 14.18 29.86
N SER A 383 6.75 14.73 28.66
CA SER A 383 7.42 15.96 28.21
C SER A 383 7.07 17.15 29.07
N PHE A 384 5.77 17.38 29.35
CA PHE A 384 5.28 18.51 30.15
C PHE A 384 5.85 18.54 31.58
N ARG A 385 6.06 17.36 32.18
CA ARG A 385 6.59 17.22 33.56
C ARG A 385 8.10 17.03 33.61
N ASP A 386 8.75 16.96 32.45
CA ASP A 386 10.17 16.59 32.31
C ASP A 386 10.52 15.29 33.09
N ARG A 387 9.62 14.29 32.97
CA ARG A 387 9.76 13.00 33.64
C ARG A 387 9.77 11.86 32.64
N PRO A 388 10.94 11.23 32.43
CA PRO A 388 11.03 10.10 31.51
C PRO A 388 10.17 8.92 31.92
N LEU A 389 9.61 8.24 30.94
CA LEU A 389 8.94 6.94 31.12
C LEU A 389 9.97 5.80 31.07
N PRO A 390 9.67 4.63 31.70
CA PRO A 390 10.56 3.48 31.60
C PRO A 390 10.82 3.08 30.14
N ILE A 391 12.06 2.81 29.79
CA ILE A 391 12.48 2.48 28.42
C ILE A 391 11.91 1.14 27.95
N ASP A 392 11.57 0.26 28.87
CA ASP A 392 10.97 -1.06 28.65
C ASP A 392 9.44 -1.08 28.79
N LEU A 393 8.82 0.13 28.79
CA LEU A 393 7.38 0.31 28.84
C LEU A 393 6.77 0.37 27.44
N VAL A 394 5.69 -0.38 27.23
CA VAL A 394 4.81 -0.24 26.08
C VAL A 394 3.42 0.20 26.51
N VAL A 395 2.80 1.06 25.71
CA VAL A 395 1.49 1.64 26.00
C VAL A 395 0.58 1.55 24.78
N PHE A 396 -0.65 1.16 24.98
CA PHE A 396 -1.71 1.34 23.97
C PHE A 396 -3.10 1.39 24.64
N GLY A 397 -4.06 2.03 23.97
CA GLY A 397 -5.44 2.11 24.41
C GLY A 397 -6.17 3.31 23.82
N GLU A 398 -7.45 3.17 23.52
CA GLU A 398 -8.30 4.27 23.12
C GLU A 398 -8.72 5.08 24.32
N VAL A 399 -8.75 6.41 24.19
CA VAL A 399 -9.22 7.32 25.24
C VAL A 399 -10.53 7.96 24.82
N GLY A 400 -11.61 7.68 25.57
CA GLY A 400 -12.91 8.27 25.32
C GLY A 400 -13.04 9.68 25.94
N LEU A 401 -14.03 10.44 25.48
CA LEU A 401 -14.24 11.83 25.89
C LEU A 401 -14.65 11.99 27.38
N ALA A 402 -15.14 10.92 28.02
CA ALA A 402 -15.42 10.89 29.44
C ALA A 402 -14.23 10.40 30.32
N GLY A 403 -13.04 10.32 29.73
CA GLY A 403 -11.81 9.88 30.39
C GLY A 403 -11.71 8.39 30.65
N GLU A 404 -12.60 7.59 30.04
CA GLU A 404 -12.53 6.13 30.05
C GLU A 404 -11.45 5.62 29.09
N ILE A 405 -10.80 4.52 29.47
CA ILE A 405 -9.85 3.80 28.59
C ILE A 405 -10.58 2.59 28.00
N ARG A 406 -10.71 2.60 26.68
CA ARG A 406 -11.45 1.60 25.91
C ARG A 406 -10.52 0.54 25.34
N PRO A 407 -11.01 -0.72 25.24
CA PRO A 407 -10.24 -1.78 24.62
C PRO A 407 -10.02 -1.50 23.13
N VAL A 408 -8.88 -1.98 22.63
CA VAL A 408 -8.53 -1.93 21.22
C VAL A 408 -8.53 -3.33 20.63
N PRO A 409 -8.72 -3.49 19.31
CA PRO A 409 -8.66 -4.80 18.66
C PRO A 409 -7.30 -5.47 18.84
N ASN A 410 -7.30 -6.79 18.95
CA ASN A 410 -6.10 -7.64 18.99
C ASN A 410 -5.10 -7.29 20.11
N GLY A 411 -5.59 -6.91 21.29
CA GLY A 411 -4.74 -6.52 22.43
C GLY A 411 -3.72 -7.59 22.82
N GLU A 412 -4.09 -8.86 22.79
CA GLU A 412 -3.20 -9.97 23.13
C GLU A 412 -2.05 -10.14 22.10
N GLU A 413 -2.31 -9.99 20.80
CA GLU A 413 -1.28 -10.02 19.77
C GLU A 413 -0.28 -8.88 19.95
N ARG A 414 -0.76 -7.69 20.31
CA ARG A 414 0.09 -6.52 20.61
C ARG A 414 1.01 -6.79 21.80
N LEU A 415 0.48 -7.39 22.87
CA LEU A 415 1.26 -7.73 24.06
C LEU A 415 2.29 -8.82 23.75
N ARG A 416 1.96 -9.84 22.95
CA ARG A 416 2.91 -10.86 22.50
C ARG A 416 4.04 -10.25 21.69
N GLU A 417 3.76 -9.31 20.81
CA GLU A 417 4.79 -8.63 20.02
C GLU A 417 5.70 -7.78 20.94
N ALA A 418 5.14 -7.07 21.90
CA ALA A 418 5.93 -6.33 22.89
C ALA A 418 6.86 -7.28 23.70
N ALA A 419 6.34 -8.39 24.21
CA ALA A 419 7.13 -9.39 24.93
C ALA A 419 8.26 -9.99 24.08
N LYS A 420 7.98 -10.31 22.81
CA LYS A 420 8.95 -10.82 21.84
C LYS A 420 10.12 -9.85 21.62
N HIS A 421 9.87 -8.54 21.71
CA HIS A 421 10.87 -7.49 21.58
C HIS A 421 11.55 -7.11 22.90
N GLY A 422 11.28 -7.82 23.99
CA GLY A 422 11.95 -7.67 25.27
C GLY A 422 11.42 -6.57 26.16
N PHE A 423 10.23 -6.01 25.87
CA PHE A 423 9.55 -5.09 26.79
C PHE A 423 9.11 -5.82 28.05
N LYS A 424 9.24 -5.17 29.20
CA LYS A 424 8.97 -5.76 30.52
C LYS A 424 7.72 -5.21 31.17
N GLN A 425 7.23 -4.05 30.72
CA GLN A 425 6.09 -3.36 31.28
C GLN A 425 5.08 -3.00 30.21
N ALA A 426 3.80 -3.10 30.51
CA ALA A 426 2.72 -2.67 29.62
C ALA A 426 1.61 -1.95 30.40
N ILE A 427 1.15 -0.79 29.91
CA ILE A 427 -0.05 -0.08 30.37
C ILE A 427 -1.08 -0.17 29.26
N VAL A 428 -2.18 -0.87 29.53
CA VAL A 428 -3.17 -1.22 28.50
C VAL A 428 -4.59 -1.16 29.08
N PRO A 429 -5.63 -1.08 28.23
CA PRO A 429 -7.00 -1.23 28.72
C PRO A 429 -7.19 -2.54 29.48
N ARG A 430 -7.88 -2.50 30.59
CA ARG A 430 -8.11 -3.71 31.43
C ARG A 430 -8.77 -4.84 30.65
N ALA A 431 -9.66 -4.52 29.71
CA ALA A 431 -10.31 -5.50 28.86
C ALA A 431 -9.39 -6.16 27.82
N ASN A 432 -8.19 -5.60 27.58
CA ASN A 432 -7.18 -6.19 26.70
C ASN A 432 -6.17 -7.07 27.45
N LEU A 433 -6.28 -7.20 28.77
CA LEU A 433 -5.44 -8.15 29.50
C LEU A 433 -5.78 -9.59 29.07
N PRO A 434 -4.78 -10.45 28.95
CA PRO A 434 -5.00 -11.88 28.67
C PRO A 434 -5.92 -12.52 29.72
N ARG A 435 -6.65 -13.54 29.31
CA ARG A 435 -7.50 -14.30 30.24
C ARG A 435 -6.65 -15.01 31.29
N ARG A 436 -7.24 -15.29 32.48
CA ARG A 436 -6.55 -16.01 33.55
C ARG A 436 -6.02 -17.36 33.02
N GLY A 437 -4.71 -17.50 32.99
CA GLY A 437 -3.99 -18.68 32.46
C GLY A 437 -2.96 -18.36 31.37
N ASP A 438 -3.18 -17.36 30.52
CA ASP A 438 -2.26 -16.96 29.47
C ASP A 438 -1.31 -15.86 29.98
N ARG A 439 -0.37 -16.23 30.85
CA ARG A 439 0.68 -15.30 31.29
C ARG A 439 1.73 -15.16 30.19
N LEU A 440 1.95 -13.93 29.71
CA LEU A 440 3.09 -13.62 28.87
C LEU A 440 4.34 -13.53 29.78
N GLU A 441 5.23 -14.51 29.65
CA GLU A 441 6.45 -14.54 30.46
C GLU A 441 7.29 -13.29 30.22
N GLY A 442 7.77 -12.68 31.30
CA GLY A 442 8.63 -11.50 31.26
C GLY A 442 7.93 -10.15 31.07
N LEU A 443 6.61 -10.11 30.86
CA LEU A 443 5.88 -8.86 30.69
C LEU A 443 4.91 -8.61 31.85
N THR A 444 5.16 -7.58 32.66
CA THR A 444 4.27 -7.10 33.70
C THR A 444 3.22 -6.17 33.11
N MET A 445 1.95 -6.55 33.19
CA MET A 445 0.84 -5.82 32.56
C MET A 445 -0.02 -5.10 33.61
N ARG A 446 -0.23 -3.82 33.40
CA ARG A 446 -1.15 -2.98 34.19
C ARG A 446 -2.37 -2.65 33.36
N GLY A 447 -3.52 -3.22 33.74
CA GLY A 447 -4.81 -2.92 33.11
C GLY A 447 -5.47 -1.70 33.74
N VAL A 448 -5.88 -0.74 32.94
CA VAL A 448 -6.51 0.53 33.35
C VAL A 448 -7.89 0.70 32.71
N ASN A 449 -8.83 1.35 33.44
CA ASN A 449 -10.17 1.66 32.95
C ASN A 449 -10.39 3.17 32.77
N ARG A 450 -9.63 3.99 33.51
CA ARG A 450 -9.76 5.45 33.46
C ARG A 450 -8.39 6.12 33.38
N LEU A 451 -8.36 7.27 32.74
CA LEU A 451 -7.16 8.08 32.60
C LEU A 451 -6.55 8.45 33.96
N ALA A 452 -7.37 8.80 34.95
CA ALA A 452 -6.91 9.13 36.28
C ALA A 452 -6.11 8.02 36.99
N GLU A 453 -6.40 6.73 36.68
CA GLU A 453 -5.64 5.59 37.23
C GLU A 453 -4.17 5.56 36.69
N VAL A 454 -3.95 6.11 35.52
CA VAL A 454 -2.62 6.18 34.92
C VAL A 454 -1.84 7.35 35.50
N LEU A 455 -2.47 8.52 35.61
CA LEU A 455 -1.83 9.78 35.95
C LEU A 455 -1.37 9.85 37.43
N GLY A 456 -1.99 9.09 38.32
CA GLY A 456 -1.61 9.03 39.74
C GLY A 456 -0.22 8.44 40.01
N ASN A 457 0.43 7.88 39.02
CA ASN A 457 1.79 7.29 39.16
C ASN A 457 2.88 8.04 38.38
N PHE A 458 2.57 9.20 37.76
CA PHE A 458 3.51 10.03 37.02
C PHE A 458 3.70 11.43 37.61
#